data_119c061f97c950f5770afb0bffc35786
#
_entry.id   119c061f97c950f5770afb0bffc35786
#
_cell.length_a   1.000
_cell.length_b   1.000
_cell.length_c   1.000
_cell.angle_alpha   90.00
_cell.angle_beta   90.00
_cell.angle_gamma   90.00
#
_symmetry.space_group_name_H-M   'P 1'
#
loop_
_entity.id
_entity.type
_entity.pdbx_description
1 polymer ?
#
loop_
_entity_poly.entity_id
_entity_poly.type
_entity_poly.pdbx_seq_one_letter_code
_entity_poly.pdbx_strand_id
1 'polypeptide(L)'
;MRGRTVSARRQTRRGEPFGHHGRPAEAFYLQKVGGTEAGIALGCRLVGEMLEKIEAGQRPLCLLRQAKQAQRALAGMSQEQLDKITAAIAAAAGEHARRLADMAVEETGFGKKEDKELKNRFAATTLYEAIRDEKTHGILAENREKRTIDIGVPVGIVAGLVPSTNPTSTVIYKSMICMKAGNPIIFSPHPSAVNCILETVNVVRRAAEGAGAPAGSISCITTPTLEATNALMRHDDTRLILATGGGAMVKAAYSSGTPAIGVGAGNGPAYIHHTADVRLAVKRILDSKTFDNGTICASEQSIVVERRMEGAVTAELKAQGAYLLDDEEHRLLSKFILRPNGTMNPAIVGKSVETVAKLAGLTRVP
;
A
#
# COMPACT_ATOMS: atom_id res chain seq x y z
N MET A 1 52.73 -10.89 -17.84
CA MET A 1 53.76 -10.49 -16.83
C MET A 1 53.10 -10.40 -15.46
N ARG A 2 53.56 -11.28 -14.55
CA ARG A 2 53.61 -11.22 -13.07
C ARG A 2 52.47 -10.45 -12.39
N GLY A 3 51.44 -10.97 -11.72
CA GLY A 3 51.50 -11.94 -10.60
C GLY A 3 51.88 -11.26 -9.28
N ARG A 4 50.89 -10.86 -8.43
CA ARG A 4 51.09 -10.77 -6.96
C ARG A 4 49.81 -11.23 -6.23
N THR A 5 49.87 -12.44 -5.74
CA THR A 5 49.05 -13.04 -4.70
C THR A 5 49.48 -12.44 -3.35
N VAL A 6 48.53 -11.94 -2.57
CA VAL A 6 48.74 -11.63 -1.15
C VAL A 6 47.94 -12.66 -0.32
N SER A 7 48.72 -13.53 0.35
CA SER A 7 48.27 -14.51 1.32
C SER A 7 48.05 -13.82 2.66
N ALA A 8 46.85 -13.91 3.23
CA ALA A 8 46.56 -13.53 4.62
C ALA A 8 46.53 -14.78 5.47
N ARG A 9 47.54 -14.94 6.32
CA ARG A 9 47.61 -16.00 7.35
C ARG A 9 46.57 -15.73 8.47
N ARG A 10 45.72 -16.71 8.73
CA ARG A 10 44.96 -16.83 9.96
C ARG A 10 45.91 -17.15 11.11
N GLN A 11 45.92 -16.30 12.14
CA GLN A 11 46.38 -16.67 13.47
C GLN A 11 45.17 -16.97 14.36
N THR A 12 45.02 -18.25 14.68
CA THR A 12 44.17 -18.73 15.78
C THR A 12 44.88 -18.50 17.11
N ARG A 13 44.33 -17.68 18.00
CA ARG A 13 44.63 -17.74 19.42
C ARG A 13 43.47 -18.41 20.16
N ARG A 14 43.82 -19.47 20.87
CA ARG A 14 42.94 -20.20 21.78
C ARG A 14 42.75 -19.43 23.08
N GLY A 15 41.51 -19.38 23.53
CA GLY A 15 41.04 -19.66 24.88
C GLY A 15 41.33 -18.66 25.97
N GLU A 16 40.29 -17.87 26.31
CA GLU A 16 39.98 -17.55 27.71
C GLU A 16 38.48 -17.29 27.84
N PRO A 17 37.80 -17.69 28.94
CA PRO A 17 36.36 -17.56 29.09
C PRO A 17 36.01 -16.12 29.51
N PHE A 18 35.14 -15.48 28.74
CA PHE A 18 34.56 -14.18 29.07
C PHE A 18 33.61 -14.33 30.25
N GLY A 19 34.05 -13.84 31.44
CA GLY A 19 33.20 -13.59 32.59
C GLY A 19 32.18 -12.49 32.26
N HIS A 20 30.91 -12.78 32.51
CA HIS A 20 29.80 -11.85 32.50
C HIS A 20 30.03 -10.75 33.55
N HIS A 21 30.40 -9.56 33.12
CA HIS A 21 30.09 -8.33 33.83
C HIS A 21 29.48 -7.34 32.83
N GLY A 22 28.15 -7.41 32.71
CA GLY A 22 27.35 -6.44 31.99
C GLY A 22 27.41 -5.08 32.67
N ARG A 23 28.13 -4.12 32.05
CA ARG A 23 27.84 -2.71 32.23
C ARG A 23 26.90 -2.28 31.12
N PRO A 24 25.80 -1.58 31.44
CA PRO A 24 24.87 -1.13 30.41
C PRO A 24 25.59 -0.17 29.44
N ALA A 25 25.28 -0.29 28.17
CA ALA A 25 25.82 0.55 27.08
C ALA A 25 25.63 2.05 27.33
N GLU A 26 24.70 2.44 28.19
CA GLU A 26 24.42 3.81 28.63
C GLU A 26 25.63 4.48 29.33
N ALA A 27 26.41 3.72 30.13
CA ALA A 27 27.54 4.30 30.88
C ALA A 27 28.71 4.68 29.97
N PHE A 28 28.85 4.10 28.78
CA PHE A 28 29.96 4.38 27.88
C PHE A 28 29.74 5.63 27.00
N TYR A 29 28.49 6.03 26.78
CA TYR A 29 28.14 7.18 25.96
C TYR A 29 28.16 8.49 26.75
N LEU A 30 27.75 8.45 28.03
CA LEU A 30 27.73 9.63 28.92
C LEU A 30 29.12 10.15 29.23
N GLN A 31 30.16 9.35 29.13
CA GLN A 31 31.55 9.78 29.40
C GLN A 31 32.19 10.58 28.24
N LYS A 32 31.63 10.57 27.06
CA LYS A 32 32.15 11.28 25.87
C LYS A 32 31.45 12.60 25.55
N VAL A 33 30.26 12.85 26.10
CA VAL A 33 29.50 14.07 25.88
C VAL A 33 29.64 14.91 27.14
N GLY A 34 30.55 15.89 27.13
CA GLY A 34 30.91 16.69 28.29
C GLY A 34 29.72 17.14 29.13
N GLY A 35 29.86 17.02 30.46
CA GLY A 35 28.83 17.08 31.50
C GLY A 35 28.11 18.43 31.69
N THR A 36 27.60 19.02 30.62
CA THR A 36 26.64 20.10 30.68
C THR A 36 25.22 19.54 30.57
N GLU A 37 24.22 20.12 31.24
CA GLU A 37 22.82 19.69 31.15
C GLU A 37 22.33 19.54 29.69
N ALA A 38 22.78 20.42 28.80
CA ALA A 38 22.49 20.35 27.37
C ALA A 38 23.10 19.12 26.70
N GLY A 39 24.31 18.70 27.09
CA GLY A 39 24.97 17.49 26.57
C GLY A 39 24.32 16.21 27.06
N ILE A 40 23.85 16.19 28.30
CA ILE A 40 23.09 15.04 28.88
C ILE A 40 21.72 14.92 28.19
N ALA A 41 21.00 16.03 28.01
CA ALA A 41 19.72 16.06 27.32
C ALA A 41 19.83 15.61 25.84
N LEU A 42 20.89 16.02 25.14
CA LEU A 42 21.18 15.58 23.78
C LEU A 42 21.52 14.08 23.73
N GLY A 43 22.31 13.59 24.67
CA GLY A 43 22.67 12.19 24.82
C GLY A 43 21.43 11.31 25.07
N CYS A 44 20.58 11.69 26.02
CA CYS A 44 19.32 10.97 26.30
C CYS A 44 18.37 10.95 25.09
N ARG A 45 18.30 12.07 24.34
CA ARG A 45 17.48 12.14 23.13
C ARG A 45 18.02 11.22 22.02
N LEU A 46 19.34 11.21 21.77
CA LEU A 46 19.96 10.34 20.80
C LEU A 46 19.82 8.83 21.14
N VAL A 47 19.95 8.49 22.42
CA VAL A 47 19.72 7.13 22.92
C VAL A 47 18.25 6.75 22.78
N GLY A 48 17.32 7.65 23.08
CA GLY A 48 15.89 7.45 22.87
C GLY A 48 15.55 7.19 21.40
N GLU A 49 16.04 8.03 20.48
CA GLU A 49 15.86 7.86 19.04
C GLU A 49 16.49 6.56 18.52
N MET A 50 17.62 6.13 19.09
CA MET A 50 18.27 4.87 18.73
C MET A 50 17.51 3.67 19.26
N LEU A 51 16.95 3.70 20.46
CA LEU A 51 16.11 2.66 21.04
C LEU A 51 14.80 2.53 20.25
N GLU A 52 14.15 3.64 19.89
CA GLU A 52 12.96 3.64 19.04
C GLU A 52 13.24 3.01 17.66
N LYS A 53 14.39 3.29 17.05
CA LYS A 53 14.80 2.67 15.78
C LYS A 53 15.06 1.16 15.93
N ILE A 54 15.67 0.73 17.03
CA ILE A 54 15.90 -0.68 17.34
C ILE A 54 14.56 -1.39 17.55
N GLU A 55 13.65 -0.82 18.33
CA GLU A 55 12.31 -1.38 18.54
C GLU A 55 11.49 -1.40 17.24
N ALA A 56 11.53 -0.34 16.44
CA ALA A 56 10.88 -0.30 15.13
C ALA A 56 11.41 -1.39 14.19
N GLY A 57 12.71 -1.69 14.23
CA GLY A 57 13.32 -2.77 13.47
C GLY A 57 12.98 -4.18 14.01
N GLN A 58 12.72 -4.32 15.31
CA GLN A 58 12.40 -5.62 15.93
C GLN A 58 10.92 -6.02 15.80
N ARG A 59 9.99 -5.05 15.76
CA ARG A 59 8.55 -5.31 15.62
C ARG A 59 8.19 -6.11 14.36
N PRO A 60 8.69 -5.78 13.14
CA PRO A 60 8.47 -6.60 11.96
C PRO A 60 8.98 -8.03 12.10
N LEU A 61 10.08 -8.26 12.83
CA LEU A 61 10.65 -9.61 13.05
C LEU A 61 9.71 -10.51 13.85
N CYS A 62 9.01 -9.96 14.85
CA CYS A 62 8.01 -10.71 15.60
C CYS A 62 6.84 -11.12 14.70
N LEU A 63 6.32 -10.19 13.88
CA LEU A 63 5.24 -10.46 12.93
C LEU A 63 5.66 -11.50 11.88
N LEU A 64 6.90 -11.41 11.37
CA LEU A 64 7.45 -12.38 10.41
C LEU A 64 7.54 -13.80 10.99
N ARG A 65 7.94 -13.94 12.27
CA ARG A 65 7.96 -15.24 12.95
C ARG A 65 6.57 -15.85 13.05
N GLN A 66 5.56 -15.05 13.44
CA GLN A 66 4.17 -15.49 13.51
C GLN A 66 3.64 -15.85 12.12
N ALA A 67 3.87 -15.01 11.12
CA ALA A 67 3.48 -15.26 9.74
C ALA A 67 4.14 -16.55 9.18
N LYS A 68 5.39 -16.83 9.54
CA LYS A 68 6.08 -18.07 9.13
C LYS A 68 5.45 -19.32 9.72
N GLN A 69 4.95 -19.25 10.94
CA GLN A 69 4.19 -20.36 11.55
C GLN A 69 2.84 -20.53 10.85
N ALA A 70 2.12 -19.41 10.63
CA ALA A 70 0.85 -19.41 9.90
C ALA A 70 1.00 -19.95 8.48
N GLN A 71 2.07 -19.61 7.76
CA GLN A 71 2.36 -20.09 6.42
C GLN A 71 2.43 -21.62 6.33
N ARG A 72 3.09 -22.25 7.29
CA ARG A 72 3.20 -23.73 7.33
C ARG A 72 1.84 -24.39 7.46
N ALA A 73 0.95 -23.82 8.26
CA ALA A 73 -0.40 -24.32 8.42
C ALA A 73 -1.27 -24.02 7.19
N LEU A 74 -1.21 -22.82 6.63
CA LEU A 74 -1.93 -22.45 5.40
C LEU A 74 -1.52 -23.32 4.20
N ALA A 75 -0.25 -23.67 4.08
CA ALA A 75 0.25 -24.53 3.00
C ALA A 75 -0.32 -25.95 3.03
N GLY A 76 -0.80 -26.42 4.18
CA GLY A 76 -1.46 -27.70 4.34
C GLY A 76 -3.00 -27.67 4.19
N MET A 77 -3.59 -26.48 3.98
CA MET A 77 -5.04 -26.35 3.83
C MET A 77 -5.52 -26.75 2.43
N SER A 78 -6.74 -27.26 2.36
CA SER A 78 -7.41 -27.50 1.09
C SER A 78 -7.91 -26.20 0.47
N GLN A 79 -8.20 -26.20 -0.84
CA GLN A 79 -8.84 -25.06 -1.52
C GLN A 79 -10.13 -24.63 -0.82
N GLU A 80 -10.97 -25.59 -0.41
CA GLU A 80 -12.24 -25.33 0.27
C GLU A 80 -12.06 -24.59 1.61
N GLN A 81 -11.01 -24.93 2.37
CA GLN A 81 -10.68 -24.23 3.63
C GLN A 81 -10.25 -22.78 3.35
N LEU A 82 -9.43 -22.56 2.33
CA LEU A 82 -8.99 -21.22 1.92
C LEU A 82 -10.16 -20.39 1.38
N ASP A 83 -11.07 -21.01 0.65
CA ASP A 83 -12.28 -20.39 0.12
C ASP A 83 -13.22 -19.96 1.24
N LYS A 84 -13.41 -20.78 2.26
CA LYS A 84 -14.20 -20.45 3.46
C LYS A 84 -13.62 -19.24 4.19
N ILE A 85 -12.31 -19.18 4.34
CA ILE A 85 -11.61 -18.03 4.95
C ILE A 85 -11.83 -16.77 4.12
N THR A 86 -11.66 -16.87 2.80
CA THR A 86 -11.84 -15.75 1.87
C THR A 86 -13.28 -15.23 1.90
N ALA A 87 -14.27 -16.11 1.92
CA ALA A 87 -15.68 -15.78 2.02
C ALA A 87 -16.00 -15.02 3.34
N ALA A 88 -15.43 -15.49 4.45
CA ALA A 88 -15.62 -14.83 5.75
C ALA A 88 -15.03 -13.40 5.78
N ILE A 89 -13.86 -13.21 5.17
CA ILE A 89 -13.26 -11.87 5.01
C ILE A 89 -14.17 -10.96 4.18
N ALA A 90 -14.66 -11.46 3.04
CA ALA A 90 -15.56 -10.72 2.15
C ALA A 90 -16.84 -10.28 2.87
N ALA A 91 -17.49 -11.18 3.58
CA ALA A 91 -18.72 -10.90 4.35
C ALA A 91 -18.47 -9.83 5.44
N ALA A 92 -17.46 -10.01 6.28
CA ALA A 92 -17.13 -9.08 7.34
C ALA A 92 -16.73 -7.70 6.81
N ALA A 93 -15.95 -7.65 5.73
CA ALA A 93 -15.56 -6.39 5.10
C ALA A 93 -16.78 -5.65 4.50
N GLY A 94 -17.72 -6.38 3.90
CA GLY A 94 -18.97 -5.84 3.36
C GLY A 94 -19.87 -5.26 4.45
N GLU A 95 -20.00 -5.96 5.59
CA GLU A 95 -20.77 -5.49 6.75
C GLU A 95 -20.20 -4.20 7.34
N HIS A 96 -18.89 -4.07 7.40
CA HIS A 96 -18.21 -2.93 7.98
C HIS A 96 -17.83 -1.84 6.97
N ALA A 97 -18.26 -1.96 5.69
CA ALA A 97 -17.82 -1.10 4.58
C ALA A 97 -18.05 0.39 4.87
N ARG A 98 -19.20 0.77 5.40
CA ARG A 98 -19.55 2.17 5.75
C ARG A 98 -18.67 2.70 6.88
N ARG A 99 -18.61 1.99 7.99
CA ARG A 99 -17.83 2.41 9.16
C ARG A 99 -16.34 2.61 8.82
N LEU A 100 -15.78 1.69 8.05
CA LEU A 100 -14.38 1.79 7.61
C LEU A 100 -14.16 2.96 6.64
N ALA A 101 -15.13 3.28 5.79
CA ALA A 101 -15.09 4.45 4.92
C ALA A 101 -15.12 5.76 5.70
N ASP A 102 -16.01 5.86 6.70
CA ASP A 102 -16.08 7.03 7.58
C ASP A 102 -14.76 7.27 8.30
N MET A 103 -14.17 6.24 8.91
CA MET A 103 -12.86 6.32 9.58
C MET A 103 -11.76 6.77 8.60
N ALA A 104 -11.75 6.24 7.37
CA ALA A 104 -10.74 6.60 6.38
C ALA A 104 -10.81 8.09 5.99
N VAL A 105 -12.01 8.64 5.79
CA VAL A 105 -12.19 10.07 5.48
C VAL A 105 -11.83 10.95 6.66
N GLU A 106 -12.26 10.57 7.87
CA GLU A 106 -11.99 11.33 9.08
C GLU A 106 -10.50 11.41 9.40
N GLU A 107 -9.77 10.30 9.25
CA GLU A 107 -8.33 10.25 9.52
C GLU A 107 -7.50 10.93 8.43
N THR A 108 -7.81 10.70 7.15
CA THR A 108 -6.97 11.18 6.03
C THR A 108 -7.40 12.55 5.49
N GLY A 109 -8.67 12.91 5.68
CA GLY A 109 -9.27 14.08 5.05
C GLY A 109 -9.39 13.97 3.52
N PHE A 110 -9.33 12.75 2.96
CA PHE A 110 -9.33 12.48 1.53
C PHE A 110 -10.62 11.85 1.05
N GLY A 111 -11.16 12.39 -0.06
CA GLY A 111 -12.29 11.81 -0.76
C GLY A 111 -13.64 12.04 -0.10
N LYS A 112 -14.58 11.15 -0.39
CA LYS A 112 -15.97 11.20 0.07
C LYS A 112 -16.32 9.89 0.77
N LYS A 113 -17.13 9.96 1.86
CA LYS A 113 -17.54 8.79 2.65
C LYS A 113 -18.28 7.76 1.82
N GLU A 114 -19.20 8.21 0.98
CA GLU A 114 -20.04 7.39 0.11
C GLU A 114 -19.20 6.66 -0.95
N ASP A 115 -18.27 7.35 -1.57
CA ASP A 115 -17.39 6.79 -2.60
C ASP A 115 -16.40 5.78 -1.99
N LYS A 116 -15.89 6.05 -0.78
CA LYS A 116 -15.03 5.09 -0.07
C LYS A 116 -15.80 3.85 0.40
N GLU A 117 -17.06 4.02 0.80
CA GLU A 117 -17.94 2.87 1.08
C GLU A 117 -18.11 2.01 -0.17
N LEU A 118 -18.37 2.65 -1.33
CA LEU A 118 -18.49 1.93 -2.60
C LEU A 118 -17.18 1.18 -2.95
N LYS A 119 -16.01 1.78 -2.73
CA LYS A 119 -14.72 1.11 -2.89
C LYS A 119 -14.56 -0.10 -1.98
N ASN A 120 -14.96 0.03 -0.71
CA ASN A 120 -14.90 -1.08 0.24
C ASN A 120 -15.84 -2.21 -0.18
N ARG A 121 -17.08 -1.88 -0.61
CA ARG A 121 -18.04 -2.86 -1.15
C ARG A 121 -17.55 -3.51 -2.43
N PHE A 122 -16.99 -2.73 -3.35
CA PHE A 122 -16.39 -3.26 -4.57
C PHE A 122 -15.28 -4.28 -4.24
N ALA A 123 -14.40 -3.95 -3.30
CA ALA A 123 -13.35 -4.86 -2.85
C ALA A 123 -13.92 -6.10 -2.14
N ALA A 124 -14.97 -5.96 -1.32
CA ALA A 124 -15.52 -7.03 -0.51
C ALA A 124 -16.47 -7.95 -1.29
N THR A 125 -17.22 -7.43 -2.26
CA THR A 125 -18.25 -8.18 -2.99
C THR A 125 -17.86 -8.47 -4.43
N THR A 126 -17.68 -7.43 -5.25
CA THR A 126 -17.42 -7.60 -6.69
C THR A 126 -16.13 -8.36 -6.96
N LEU A 127 -15.05 -8.01 -6.24
CA LEU A 127 -13.80 -8.77 -6.38
C LEU A 127 -13.97 -10.20 -5.85
N TYR A 128 -14.64 -10.38 -4.70
CA TYR A 128 -14.88 -11.72 -4.18
C TYR A 128 -15.61 -12.60 -5.18
N GLU A 129 -16.69 -12.08 -5.78
CA GLU A 129 -17.44 -12.80 -6.81
C GLU A 129 -16.59 -13.17 -8.03
N ALA A 130 -15.67 -12.29 -8.42
CA ALA A 130 -14.76 -12.54 -9.54
C ALA A 130 -13.73 -13.64 -9.25
N ILE A 131 -13.30 -13.79 -7.98
CA ILE A 131 -12.21 -14.74 -7.63
C ILE A 131 -12.69 -15.98 -6.88
N ARG A 132 -13.94 -16.04 -6.40
CA ARG A 132 -14.43 -17.12 -5.53
C ARG A 132 -14.26 -18.51 -6.15
N ASP A 133 -14.51 -18.63 -7.46
CA ASP A 133 -14.46 -19.89 -8.19
C ASP A 133 -13.07 -20.19 -8.78
N GLU A 134 -12.11 -19.26 -8.62
CA GLU A 134 -10.73 -19.45 -9.08
C GLU A 134 -10.02 -20.51 -8.24
N LYS A 135 -9.39 -21.47 -8.89
CA LYS A 135 -8.56 -22.48 -8.26
C LYS A 135 -7.14 -21.97 -8.14
N THR A 136 -6.65 -21.85 -6.92
CA THR A 136 -5.35 -21.22 -6.60
C THR A 136 -4.39 -22.17 -5.87
N HIS A 137 -4.88 -23.33 -5.41
CA HIS A 137 -4.11 -24.27 -4.61
C HIS A 137 -4.31 -25.72 -5.09
N GLY A 138 -3.25 -26.52 -5.02
CA GLY A 138 -3.25 -27.90 -5.49
C GLY A 138 -3.17 -28.00 -7.02
N ILE A 139 -3.63 -29.10 -7.62
CA ILE A 139 -3.58 -29.29 -9.07
C ILE A 139 -4.53 -28.32 -9.76
N LEU A 140 -4.00 -27.39 -10.53
CA LEU A 140 -4.76 -26.37 -11.27
C LEU A 140 -5.21 -26.89 -12.63
N ALA A 141 -4.30 -27.55 -13.35
CA ALA A 141 -4.56 -28.11 -14.66
C ALA A 141 -3.71 -29.37 -14.92
N GLU A 142 -4.22 -30.27 -15.76
CA GLU A 142 -3.50 -31.44 -16.26
C GLU A 142 -3.56 -31.42 -17.79
N ASN A 143 -2.42 -31.46 -18.45
CA ASN A 143 -2.32 -31.57 -19.90
C ASN A 143 -1.72 -32.93 -20.25
N ARG A 144 -2.57 -33.87 -20.67
CA ARG A 144 -2.19 -35.24 -21.00
C ARG A 144 -1.30 -35.35 -22.23
N GLU A 145 -1.53 -34.50 -23.24
CA GLU A 145 -0.72 -34.48 -24.46
C GLU A 145 0.72 -34.06 -24.16
N LYS A 146 0.90 -32.96 -23.39
CA LYS A 146 2.22 -32.46 -22.98
C LYS A 146 2.81 -33.18 -21.77
N ARG A 147 2.02 -34.05 -21.11
CA ARG A 147 2.37 -34.77 -19.88
C ARG A 147 2.84 -33.78 -18.78
N THR A 148 2.11 -32.67 -18.62
CA THR A 148 2.38 -31.64 -17.59
C THR A 148 1.21 -31.54 -16.64
N ILE A 149 1.54 -31.21 -15.38
CA ILE A 149 0.58 -30.90 -14.34
C ILE A 149 0.97 -29.52 -13.78
N ASP A 150 0.04 -28.58 -13.77
CA ASP A 150 0.20 -27.26 -13.18
C ASP A 150 -0.30 -27.32 -11.73
N ILE A 151 0.57 -26.98 -10.79
CA ILE A 151 0.27 -27.03 -9.35
C ILE A 151 0.37 -25.64 -8.76
N GLY A 152 -0.73 -25.15 -8.18
CA GLY A 152 -0.76 -23.92 -7.39
C GLY A 152 -0.16 -24.16 -6.00
N VAL A 153 0.83 -23.36 -5.65
CA VAL A 153 1.47 -23.39 -4.33
C VAL A 153 1.57 -21.98 -3.76
N PRO A 154 1.44 -21.79 -2.43
CA PRO A 154 1.66 -20.50 -1.81
C PRO A 154 3.07 -19.96 -2.10
N VAL A 155 3.18 -18.68 -2.43
CA VAL A 155 4.50 -18.03 -2.64
C VAL A 155 5.23 -17.81 -1.33
N GLY A 156 4.50 -17.64 -0.23
CA GLY A 156 5.04 -17.40 1.11
C GLY A 156 4.54 -16.10 1.73
N ILE A 157 5.31 -15.53 2.66
CA ILE A 157 4.91 -14.30 3.36
C ILE A 157 4.88 -13.13 2.39
N VAL A 158 3.76 -12.41 2.39
CA VAL A 158 3.53 -11.22 1.56
C VAL A 158 3.67 -9.95 2.40
N ALA A 159 4.45 -8.99 1.93
CA ALA A 159 4.46 -7.63 2.47
C ALA A 159 3.44 -6.76 1.70
N GLY A 160 2.41 -6.28 2.38
CA GLY A 160 1.34 -5.47 1.81
C GLY A 160 1.53 -3.98 2.13
N LEU A 161 2.04 -3.16 1.20
CA LEU A 161 2.15 -1.71 1.40
C LEU A 161 0.82 -1.04 1.08
N VAL A 162 0.31 -0.21 2.00
CA VAL A 162 -1.03 0.37 1.93
C VAL A 162 -0.95 1.89 1.83
N PRO A 163 -1.60 2.52 0.82
CA PRO A 163 -1.60 3.96 0.63
C PRO A 163 -2.61 4.66 1.54
N SER A 164 -2.47 5.98 1.70
CA SER A 164 -3.47 6.82 2.39
C SER A 164 -4.72 7.13 1.57
N THR A 165 -4.63 7.04 0.23
CA THR A 165 -5.76 7.37 -0.67
C THR A 165 -6.86 6.32 -0.68
N ASN A 166 -6.49 5.03 -0.55
CA ASN A 166 -7.40 3.88 -0.55
C ASN A 166 -7.05 2.91 0.58
N PRO A 167 -7.03 3.35 1.85
CA PRO A 167 -6.44 2.57 2.92
C PRO A 167 -7.23 1.29 3.20
N THR A 168 -8.53 1.39 3.38
CA THR A 168 -9.40 0.28 3.80
C THR A 168 -9.65 -0.73 2.69
N SER A 169 -10.03 -0.28 1.50
CA SER A 169 -10.26 -1.16 0.36
C SER A 169 -8.99 -1.92 -0.05
N THR A 170 -7.80 -1.32 0.11
CA THR A 170 -6.52 -1.99 -0.16
C THR A 170 -6.25 -3.14 0.80
N VAL A 171 -6.53 -2.97 2.08
CA VAL A 171 -6.42 -4.06 3.06
C VAL A 171 -7.40 -5.18 2.73
N ILE A 172 -8.67 -4.84 2.43
CA ILE A 172 -9.71 -5.81 2.13
C ILE A 172 -9.28 -6.71 0.95
N TYR A 173 -8.96 -6.12 -0.21
CA TYR A 173 -8.66 -6.93 -1.39
C TYR A 173 -7.37 -7.73 -1.24
N LYS A 174 -6.31 -7.13 -0.65
CA LYS A 174 -5.05 -7.84 -0.45
C LYS A 174 -5.18 -9.00 0.53
N SER A 175 -5.99 -8.85 1.57
CA SER A 175 -6.27 -9.94 2.49
C SER A 175 -6.96 -11.10 1.78
N MET A 176 -7.97 -10.82 0.95
CA MET A 176 -8.71 -11.87 0.23
C MET A 176 -7.83 -12.62 -0.77
N ILE A 177 -7.09 -11.91 -1.64
CA ILE A 177 -6.25 -12.59 -2.64
C ILE A 177 -5.11 -13.37 -2.00
N CYS A 178 -4.55 -12.88 -0.89
CA CYS A 178 -3.51 -13.60 -0.16
C CYS A 178 -4.06 -14.86 0.51
N MET A 179 -5.19 -14.77 1.21
CA MET A 179 -5.79 -15.93 1.87
C MET A 179 -6.31 -16.95 0.87
N LYS A 180 -6.92 -16.52 -0.24
CA LYS A 180 -7.35 -17.39 -1.33
C LYS A 180 -6.19 -18.25 -1.87
N ALA A 181 -4.99 -17.69 -1.93
CA ALA A 181 -3.78 -18.37 -2.40
C ALA A 181 -2.91 -18.97 -1.27
N GLY A 182 -3.42 -19.03 -0.04
CA GLY A 182 -2.72 -19.63 1.11
C GLY A 182 -1.48 -18.87 1.58
N ASN A 183 -1.41 -17.56 1.36
CA ASN A 183 -0.27 -16.72 1.71
C ASN A 183 -0.56 -15.84 2.92
N PRO A 184 0.22 -15.88 4.00
CA PRO A 184 0.11 -14.88 5.07
C PRO A 184 0.56 -13.51 4.58
N ILE A 185 -0.07 -12.46 5.13
CA ILE A 185 0.22 -11.07 4.76
C ILE A 185 0.51 -10.20 5.98
N ILE A 186 1.57 -9.39 5.88
CA ILE A 186 1.93 -8.37 6.86
C ILE A 186 1.76 -7.00 6.19
N PHE A 187 0.85 -6.19 6.72
CA PHE A 187 0.63 -4.84 6.20
C PHE A 187 1.60 -3.83 6.78
N SER A 188 2.07 -2.92 5.93
CA SER A 188 2.76 -1.68 6.31
C SER A 188 1.88 -0.51 5.93
N PRO A 189 1.25 0.17 6.92
CA PRO A 189 0.32 1.26 6.68
C PRO A 189 1.05 2.56 6.30
N HIS A 190 0.37 3.42 5.54
CA HIS A 190 0.79 4.80 5.38
C HIS A 190 0.64 5.55 6.71
N PRO A 191 1.60 6.39 7.14
CA PRO A 191 1.54 7.10 8.42
C PRO A 191 0.30 7.98 8.63
N SER A 192 -0.31 8.50 7.55
CA SER A 192 -1.53 9.31 7.61
C SER A 192 -2.83 8.51 7.61
N ALA A 193 -2.79 7.17 7.74
CA ALA A 193 -3.96 6.30 7.67
C ALA A 193 -3.80 5.06 8.56
N VAL A 194 -3.10 5.21 9.67
CA VAL A 194 -2.74 4.07 10.54
C VAL A 194 -3.95 3.45 11.21
N ASN A 195 -4.84 4.29 11.77
CA ASN A 195 -5.96 3.81 12.58
C ASN A 195 -7.01 3.09 11.72
N CYS A 196 -7.40 3.67 10.59
CA CYS A 196 -8.37 3.04 9.69
C CYS A 196 -7.82 1.76 9.05
N ILE A 197 -6.51 1.71 8.76
CA ILE A 197 -5.84 0.50 8.27
C ILE A 197 -5.81 -0.58 9.35
N LEU A 198 -5.38 -0.26 10.57
CA LEU A 198 -5.34 -1.19 11.70
C LEU A 198 -6.72 -1.76 12.01
N GLU A 199 -7.75 -0.91 12.02
CA GLU A 199 -9.12 -1.36 12.26
C GLU A 199 -9.61 -2.28 11.13
N THR A 200 -9.31 -1.96 9.87
CA THR A 200 -9.64 -2.84 8.74
C THR A 200 -8.94 -4.20 8.87
N VAL A 201 -7.64 -4.18 9.23
CA VAL A 201 -6.89 -5.42 9.48
C VAL A 201 -7.52 -6.21 10.62
N ASN A 202 -7.97 -5.57 11.70
CA ASN A 202 -8.64 -6.25 12.81
C ASN A 202 -9.94 -6.91 12.38
N VAL A 203 -10.77 -6.23 11.56
CA VAL A 203 -12.01 -6.80 11.02
C VAL A 203 -11.73 -8.04 10.19
N VAL A 204 -10.86 -7.94 9.18
CA VAL A 204 -10.58 -9.05 8.27
C VAL A 204 -9.82 -10.19 8.96
N ARG A 205 -8.93 -9.89 9.90
CA ARG A 205 -8.20 -10.89 10.69
C ARG A 205 -9.13 -11.72 11.56
N ARG A 206 -10.02 -11.06 12.33
CA ARG A 206 -10.99 -11.77 13.17
C ARG A 206 -11.91 -12.67 12.35
N ALA A 207 -12.37 -12.20 11.19
CA ALA A 207 -13.19 -13.00 10.30
C ALA A 207 -12.42 -14.22 9.75
N ALA A 208 -11.18 -14.01 9.33
CA ALA A 208 -10.31 -15.08 8.85
C ALA A 208 -10.04 -16.13 9.93
N GLU A 209 -9.63 -15.71 11.13
CA GLU A 209 -9.38 -16.60 12.28
C GLU A 209 -10.64 -17.36 12.71
N GLY A 210 -11.80 -16.69 12.73
CA GLY A 210 -13.10 -17.33 13.00
C GLY A 210 -13.51 -18.36 11.95
N ALA A 211 -13.01 -18.24 10.71
CA ALA A 211 -13.22 -19.22 9.65
C ALA A 211 -12.15 -20.33 9.60
N GLY A 212 -11.15 -20.27 10.48
CA GLY A 212 -10.11 -21.31 10.63
C GLY A 212 -8.72 -20.89 10.13
N ALA A 213 -8.49 -19.62 9.77
CA ALA A 213 -7.15 -19.17 9.45
C ALA A 213 -6.25 -19.22 10.70
N PRO A 214 -4.99 -19.67 10.57
CA PRO A 214 -4.03 -19.67 11.67
C PRO A 214 -3.75 -18.25 12.16
N ALA A 215 -3.54 -18.08 13.46
CA ALA A 215 -3.08 -16.80 14.02
C ALA A 215 -1.78 -16.35 13.33
N GLY A 216 -1.68 -15.07 13.02
CA GLY A 216 -0.55 -14.51 12.27
C GLY A 216 -0.67 -14.57 10.74
N SER A 217 -1.78 -15.11 10.19
CA SER A 217 -2.04 -15.11 8.75
C SER A 217 -2.24 -13.70 8.19
N ILE A 218 -2.86 -12.80 8.97
CA ILE A 218 -3.07 -11.39 8.60
C ILE A 218 -2.59 -10.53 9.77
N SER A 219 -1.61 -9.67 9.54
CA SER A 219 -1.04 -8.80 10.56
C SER A 219 -0.64 -7.43 10.00
N CYS A 220 -0.32 -6.49 10.88
CA CYS A 220 0.01 -5.13 10.50
C CYS A 220 1.07 -4.54 11.43
N ILE A 221 1.99 -3.74 10.86
CA ILE A 221 2.90 -2.90 11.62
C ILE A 221 2.08 -1.79 12.29
N THR A 222 2.13 -1.71 13.61
CA THR A 222 1.34 -0.74 14.38
C THR A 222 1.98 0.66 14.43
N THR A 223 3.29 0.74 14.30
CA THR A 223 4.05 1.99 14.25
C THR A 223 4.86 2.00 12.96
N PRO A 224 4.31 2.55 11.86
CA PRO A 224 4.99 2.54 10.57
C PRO A 224 6.14 3.56 10.57
N THR A 225 7.35 3.06 10.33
CA THR A 225 8.53 3.86 10.02
C THR A 225 9.14 3.39 8.70
N LEU A 226 10.01 4.20 8.10
CA LEU A 226 10.72 3.79 6.89
C LEU A 226 11.62 2.58 7.18
N GLU A 227 12.24 2.54 8.35
CA GLU A 227 13.09 1.44 8.81
C GLU A 227 12.29 0.15 8.95
N ALA A 228 11.13 0.19 9.62
CA ALA A 228 10.27 -0.98 9.79
C ALA A 228 9.74 -1.52 8.44
N THR A 229 9.34 -0.61 7.55
CA THR A 229 8.88 -0.97 6.21
C THR A 229 10.01 -1.59 5.37
N ASN A 230 11.20 -1.00 5.41
CA ASN A 230 12.38 -1.53 4.72
C ASN A 230 12.81 -2.88 5.29
N ALA A 231 12.79 -3.05 6.63
CA ALA A 231 13.10 -4.32 7.28
C ALA A 231 12.12 -5.42 6.84
N LEU A 232 10.80 -5.10 6.78
CA LEU A 232 9.79 -6.03 6.26
C LEU A 232 10.05 -6.40 4.78
N MET A 233 10.30 -5.40 3.91
CA MET A 233 10.48 -5.64 2.48
C MET A 233 11.74 -6.47 2.15
N ARG A 234 12.82 -6.30 2.92
CA ARG A 234 14.12 -6.92 2.65
C ARG A 234 14.39 -8.20 3.43
N HIS A 235 13.45 -8.61 4.28
CA HIS A 235 13.65 -9.81 5.09
C HIS A 235 13.59 -11.07 4.23
N ASP A 236 14.48 -12.04 4.50
CA ASP A 236 14.58 -13.29 3.74
C ASP A 236 13.29 -14.13 3.73
N ASP A 237 12.47 -14.02 4.76
CA ASP A 237 11.17 -14.71 4.83
C ASP A 237 10.08 -14.00 4.04
N THR A 238 10.25 -12.74 3.62
CA THR A 238 9.31 -12.04 2.74
C THR A 238 9.55 -12.48 1.30
N ARG A 239 8.52 -13.08 0.69
CA ARG A 239 8.63 -13.71 -0.63
C ARG A 239 8.02 -12.88 -1.75
N LEU A 240 7.11 -11.98 -1.41
CA LEU A 240 6.45 -11.09 -2.38
C LEU A 240 6.09 -9.78 -1.71
N ILE A 241 6.23 -8.68 -2.44
CA ILE A 241 5.76 -7.37 -2.02
C ILE A 241 4.60 -6.97 -2.92
N LEU A 242 3.45 -6.66 -2.33
CA LEU A 242 2.32 -6.01 -3.00
C LEU A 242 2.34 -4.52 -2.65
N ALA A 243 3.01 -3.71 -3.49
CA ALA A 243 3.20 -2.30 -3.24
C ALA A 243 2.11 -1.46 -3.93
N THR A 244 1.26 -0.81 -3.14
CA THR A 244 0.33 0.21 -3.63
C THR A 244 0.67 1.53 -2.97
N GLY A 245 1.07 2.53 -3.75
CA GLY A 245 1.50 3.81 -3.18
C GLY A 245 2.09 4.77 -4.19
N GLY A 246 2.73 5.83 -3.72
CA GLY A 246 3.42 6.80 -4.58
C GLY A 246 4.67 6.20 -5.24
N GLY A 247 5.14 6.84 -6.34
CA GLY A 247 6.24 6.33 -7.14
C GLY A 247 7.53 6.04 -6.36
N ALA A 248 7.84 6.82 -5.32
CA ALA A 248 9.01 6.58 -4.47
C ALA A 248 8.90 5.25 -3.70
N MET A 249 7.71 4.93 -3.16
CA MET A 249 7.46 3.69 -2.44
C MET A 249 7.51 2.48 -3.38
N VAL A 250 6.90 2.60 -4.56
CA VAL A 250 6.95 1.55 -5.60
C VAL A 250 8.38 1.30 -6.06
N LYS A 251 9.16 2.36 -6.27
CA LYS A 251 10.60 2.25 -6.60
C LYS A 251 11.38 1.57 -5.49
N ALA A 252 11.13 1.91 -4.22
CA ALA A 252 11.76 1.26 -3.07
C ALA A 252 11.42 -0.24 -3.01
N ALA A 253 10.17 -0.63 -3.29
CA ALA A 253 9.76 -2.03 -3.34
C ALA A 253 10.51 -2.80 -4.43
N TYR A 254 10.58 -2.29 -5.67
CA TYR A 254 11.35 -2.92 -6.75
C TYR A 254 12.85 -2.97 -6.49
N SER A 255 13.38 -2.03 -5.70
CA SER A 255 14.81 -1.97 -5.36
C SER A 255 15.16 -2.72 -4.07
N SER A 256 14.20 -3.41 -3.44
CA SER A 256 14.42 -4.11 -2.17
C SER A 256 15.22 -5.40 -2.29
N GLY A 257 15.24 -6.01 -3.47
CA GLY A 257 15.77 -7.36 -3.72
C GLY A 257 14.73 -8.48 -3.60
N THR A 258 13.54 -8.19 -3.05
CA THR A 258 12.41 -9.13 -2.97
C THR A 258 11.51 -8.94 -4.20
N PRO A 259 10.96 -10.01 -4.79
CA PRO A 259 9.96 -9.90 -5.86
C PRO A 259 8.82 -8.96 -5.48
N ALA A 260 8.45 -8.05 -6.37
CA ALA A 260 7.44 -7.05 -6.08
C ALA A 260 6.45 -6.85 -7.25
N ILE A 261 5.18 -6.64 -6.91
CA ILE A 261 4.15 -6.16 -7.81
C ILE A 261 3.76 -4.76 -7.32
N GLY A 262 4.18 -3.74 -8.07
CA GLY A 262 4.00 -2.34 -7.71
C GLY A 262 2.95 -1.65 -8.56
N VAL A 263 2.06 -0.89 -7.90
CA VAL A 263 1.05 -0.04 -8.54
C VAL A 263 1.22 1.38 -8.00
N GLY A 264 1.56 2.29 -8.89
CA GLY A 264 1.74 3.72 -8.61
C GLY A 264 0.57 4.57 -9.07
N ALA A 265 0.84 5.88 -9.29
CA ALA A 265 -0.13 6.79 -9.88
C ALA A 265 -0.41 6.40 -11.34
N GLY A 266 -1.69 6.29 -11.69
CA GLY A 266 -2.11 6.08 -13.06
C GLY A 266 -2.03 7.37 -13.87
N ASN A 267 -1.93 7.23 -15.19
CA ASN A 267 -2.09 8.31 -16.16
C ASN A 267 -2.88 7.77 -17.35
N GLY A 268 -4.17 7.53 -17.15
CA GLY A 268 -5.08 6.96 -18.14
C GLY A 268 -5.58 8.03 -19.12
N PRO A 269 -5.28 7.97 -20.43
CA PRO A 269 -5.94 8.79 -21.43
C PRO A 269 -7.28 8.17 -21.83
N ALA A 270 -8.32 9.00 -21.99
CA ALA A 270 -9.59 8.61 -22.60
C ALA A 270 -9.60 9.08 -24.05
N TYR A 271 -9.67 8.16 -25.00
CA TYR A 271 -9.81 8.48 -26.41
C TYR A 271 -11.27 8.47 -26.84
N ILE A 272 -11.78 9.61 -27.29
CA ILE A 272 -13.13 9.74 -27.85
C ILE A 272 -13.03 9.70 -29.37
N HIS A 273 -13.37 8.54 -29.95
CA HIS A 273 -13.42 8.35 -31.40
C HIS A 273 -14.63 9.06 -31.99
N HIS A 274 -14.56 9.48 -33.26
CA HIS A 274 -15.64 10.21 -33.95
C HIS A 274 -16.97 9.44 -34.07
N THR A 275 -16.97 8.11 -33.90
CA THR A 275 -18.19 7.31 -33.88
C THR A 275 -18.78 7.15 -32.49
N ALA A 276 -18.14 7.71 -31.44
CA ALA A 276 -18.61 7.59 -30.08
C ALA A 276 -19.85 8.48 -29.85
N ASP A 277 -20.74 8.02 -28.95
CA ASP A 277 -21.73 8.89 -28.33
C ASP A 277 -21.00 9.87 -27.40
N VAL A 278 -20.84 11.11 -27.82
CA VAL A 278 -20.08 12.16 -27.09
C VAL A 278 -20.67 12.41 -25.72
N ARG A 279 -22.02 12.46 -25.62
CA ARG A 279 -22.70 12.72 -24.36
C ARG A 279 -22.42 11.62 -23.34
N LEU A 280 -22.53 10.37 -23.74
CA LEU A 280 -22.27 9.21 -22.88
C LEU A 280 -20.78 9.12 -22.53
N ALA A 281 -19.88 9.39 -23.49
CA ALA A 281 -18.44 9.36 -23.25
C ALA A 281 -18.02 10.40 -22.22
N VAL A 282 -18.47 11.66 -22.38
CA VAL A 282 -18.20 12.74 -21.42
C VAL A 282 -18.77 12.43 -20.05
N LYS A 283 -20.03 11.93 -19.99
CA LYS A 283 -20.62 11.53 -18.70
C LYS A 283 -19.77 10.51 -17.96
N ARG A 284 -19.34 9.45 -18.63
CA ARG A 284 -18.51 8.39 -18.02
C ARG A 284 -17.16 8.90 -17.54
N ILE A 285 -16.52 9.80 -18.33
CA ILE A 285 -15.25 10.42 -17.94
C ILE A 285 -15.43 11.29 -16.70
N LEU A 286 -16.47 12.11 -16.63
CA LEU A 286 -16.73 12.96 -15.47
C LEU A 286 -17.11 12.14 -14.24
N ASP A 287 -17.99 11.15 -14.38
CA ASP A 287 -18.36 10.24 -13.28
C ASP A 287 -17.11 9.55 -12.69
N SER A 288 -16.22 9.06 -13.57
CA SER A 288 -14.96 8.41 -13.17
C SER A 288 -13.97 9.39 -12.53
N LYS A 289 -13.79 10.57 -13.12
CA LYS A 289 -12.80 11.55 -12.66
C LYS A 289 -13.17 12.21 -11.34
N THR A 290 -14.47 12.45 -11.09
CA THR A 290 -14.95 13.10 -9.87
C THR A 290 -15.19 12.11 -8.73
N PHE A 291 -15.16 10.81 -9.01
CA PHE A 291 -15.30 9.75 -8.01
C PHE A 291 -14.24 9.87 -6.93
N ASP A 292 -14.67 9.91 -5.68
CA ASP A 292 -13.84 10.04 -4.49
C ASP A 292 -12.83 11.22 -4.57
N ASN A 293 -13.25 12.35 -5.16
CA ASN A 293 -12.40 13.51 -5.42
C ASN A 293 -11.09 13.15 -6.16
N GLY A 294 -11.16 12.23 -7.11
CA GLY A 294 -10.03 11.82 -7.93
C GLY A 294 -8.98 10.96 -7.22
N THR A 295 -9.29 10.39 -6.04
CA THR A 295 -8.35 9.52 -5.32
C THR A 295 -8.39 8.06 -5.79
N ILE A 296 -8.77 7.81 -7.01
CA ILE A 296 -8.67 6.50 -7.66
C ILE A 296 -7.65 6.55 -8.79
N CYS A 297 -6.66 5.66 -8.73
CA CYS A 297 -5.55 5.65 -9.71
C CYS A 297 -5.98 5.23 -11.13
N ALA A 298 -7.16 4.64 -11.29
CA ALA A 298 -7.71 4.17 -12.56
C ALA A 298 -8.51 5.25 -13.30
N SER A 299 -8.78 6.43 -12.69
CA SER A 299 -9.53 7.50 -13.35
C SER A 299 -8.75 8.14 -14.49
N GLU A 300 -9.46 8.70 -15.45
CA GLU A 300 -8.90 9.37 -16.62
C GLU A 300 -8.16 10.65 -16.20
N GLN A 301 -6.99 10.89 -16.81
CA GLN A 301 -6.16 12.06 -16.56
C GLN A 301 -6.15 13.03 -17.74
N SER A 302 -6.47 12.54 -18.94
CA SER A 302 -6.51 13.33 -20.16
C SER A 302 -7.58 12.81 -21.10
N ILE A 303 -8.12 13.71 -21.93
CA ILE A 303 -9.07 13.37 -22.97
C ILE A 303 -8.37 13.63 -24.31
N VAL A 304 -8.32 12.60 -25.15
CA VAL A 304 -7.75 12.65 -26.49
C VAL A 304 -8.89 12.61 -27.50
N VAL A 305 -8.97 13.60 -28.36
CA VAL A 305 -10.03 13.72 -29.37
C VAL A 305 -9.44 14.06 -30.72
N GLU A 306 -10.13 13.66 -31.80
CA GLU A 306 -9.84 14.18 -33.11
C GLU A 306 -10.19 15.68 -33.17
N ARG A 307 -9.37 16.51 -33.84
CA ARG A 307 -9.58 17.98 -33.93
C ARG A 307 -11.00 18.36 -34.33
N ARG A 308 -11.62 17.61 -35.25
CA ARG A 308 -13.01 17.86 -35.69
C ARG A 308 -14.05 17.64 -34.58
N MET A 309 -13.73 16.92 -33.54
CA MET A 309 -14.62 16.62 -32.39
C MET A 309 -14.42 17.57 -31.21
N GLU A 310 -13.35 18.37 -31.22
CA GLU A 310 -12.95 19.22 -30.10
C GLU A 310 -14.07 20.15 -29.64
N GLY A 311 -14.73 20.83 -30.59
CA GLY A 311 -15.84 21.73 -30.28
C GLY A 311 -17.04 21.04 -29.65
N ALA A 312 -17.43 19.87 -30.17
CA ALA A 312 -18.55 19.12 -29.65
C ALA A 312 -18.27 18.56 -28.25
N VAL A 313 -17.07 18.00 -28.04
CA VAL A 313 -16.64 17.44 -26.72
C VAL A 313 -16.52 18.56 -25.69
N THR A 314 -15.94 19.70 -26.06
CA THR A 314 -15.81 20.87 -25.18
C THR A 314 -17.17 21.43 -24.76
N ALA A 315 -18.11 21.54 -25.72
CA ALA A 315 -19.48 22.01 -25.43
C ALA A 315 -20.19 21.05 -24.47
N GLU A 316 -20.04 19.73 -24.68
CA GLU A 316 -20.66 18.72 -23.83
C GLU A 316 -20.02 18.67 -22.43
N LEU A 317 -18.70 18.82 -22.31
CA LEU A 317 -18.01 18.93 -21.00
C LEU A 317 -18.60 20.10 -20.19
N LYS A 318 -18.78 21.28 -20.81
CA LYS A 318 -19.41 22.43 -20.15
C LYS A 318 -20.87 22.18 -19.79
N ALA A 319 -21.64 21.56 -20.67
CA ALA A 319 -23.04 21.22 -20.44
C ALA A 319 -23.23 20.26 -19.26
N GLN A 320 -22.24 19.39 -18.99
CA GLN A 320 -22.24 18.47 -17.87
C GLN A 320 -21.49 18.98 -16.64
N GLY A 321 -21.14 20.28 -16.57
CA GLY A 321 -20.60 20.94 -15.38
C GLY A 321 -19.08 20.97 -15.28
N ALA A 322 -18.33 20.61 -16.32
CA ALA A 322 -16.90 20.80 -16.32
C ALA A 322 -16.55 22.28 -16.53
N TYR A 323 -15.64 22.81 -15.75
CA TYR A 323 -15.08 24.13 -15.91
C TYR A 323 -13.76 24.08 -16.67
N LEU A 324 -13.62 24.87 -17.73
CA LEU A 324 -12.41 24.97 -18.54
C LEU A 324 -11.63 26.21 -18.12
N LEU A 325 -10.44 25.99 -17.59
CA LEU A 325 -9.55 27.06 -17.17
C LEU A 325 -9.07 27.88 -18.39
N ASP A 326 -8.99 29.20 -18.23
CA ASP A 326 -8.24 30.03 -19.17
C ASP A 326 -6.71 29.97 -18.86
N ASP A 327 -5.91 30.66 -19.68
CA ASP A 327 -4.44 30.65 -19.58
C ASP A 327 -3.93 31.22 -18.25
N GLU A 328 -4.63 32.19 -17.66
CA GLU A 328 -4.25 32.75 -16.36
C GLU A 328 -4.58 31.81 -15.24
N GLU A 329 -5.78 31.28 -15.21
CA GLU A 329 -6.22 30.27 -14.24
C GLU A 329 -5.35 29.01 -14.32
N HIS A 330 -5.04 28.55 -15.53
CA HIS A 330 -4.13 27.44 -15.75
C HIS A 330 -2.74 27.70 -15.15
N ARG A 331 -2.19 28.91 -15.34
CA ARG A 331 -0.90 29.29 -14.73
C ARG A 331 -0.95 29.34 -13.21
N LEU A 332 -2.04 29.88 -12.63
CA LEU A 332 -2.24 29.90 -11.18
C LEU A 332 -2.31 28.48 -10.61
N LEU A 333 -3.17 27.64 -11.19
CA LEU A 333 -3.35 26.29 -10.76
C LEU A 333 -2.05 25.47 -10.88
N SER A 334 -1.35 25.57 -12.02
CA SER A 334 -0.09 24.85 -12.27
C SER A 334 0.99 25.16 -11.24
N LYS A 335 1.11 26.42 -10.82
CA LYS A 335 2.06 26.83 -9.76
C LYS A 335 1.69 26.26 -8.39
N PHE A 336 0.41 26.01 -8.16
CA PHE A 336 -0.08 25.52 -6.88
C PHE A 336 -0.07 23.99 -6.79
N ILE A 337 -0.46 23.28 -7.84
CA ILE A 337 -0.55 21.80 -7.82
C ILE A 337 0.81 21.11 -7.85
N LEU A 338 1.85 21.78 -8.38
CA LEU A 338 3.20 21.24 -8.41
C LEU A 338 4.12 22.01 -7.47
N ARG A 339 4.87 21.29 -6.68
CA ARG A 339 5.97 21.84 -5.87
C ARG A 339 7.19 22.16 -6.78
N PRO A 340 8.12 23.00 -6.33
CA PRO A 340 9.34 23.32 -7.11
C PRO A 340 10.17 22.08 -7.52
N ASN A 341 10.10 21.00 -6.76
CA ASN A 341 10.78 19.74 -7.05
C ASN A 341 9.98 18.82 -8.01
N GLY A 342 8.90 19.30 -8.63
CA GLY A 342 8.06 18.55 -9.55
C GLY A 342 7.11 17.55 -8.91
N THR A 343 7.06 17.47 -7.58
CA THR A 343 6.09 16.58 -6.91
C THR A 343 4.74 17.28 -6.72
N MET A 344 3.67 16.48 -6.71
CA MET A 344 2.32 16.98 -6.43
C MET A 344 2.25 17.61 -5.04
N ASN A 345 1.52 18.71 -4.92
CA ASN A 345 1.21 19.33 -3.63
C ASN A 345 0.19 18.45 -2.87
N PRO A 346 0.55 17.90 -1.69
CA PRO A 346 -0.36 17.02 -0.95
C PRO A 346 -1.60 17.73 -0.41
N ALA A 347 -1.60 19.07 -0.36
CA ALA A 347 -2.75 19.84 0.11
C ALA A 347 -4.00 19.70 -0.77
N ILE A 348 -3.84 19.29 -2.04
CA ILE A 348 -4.97 19.13 -2.98
C ILE A 348 -5.49 17.69 -3.07
N VAL A 349 -4.74 16.72 -2.53
CA VAL A 349 -5.09 15.30 -2.68
C VAL A 349 -6.43 15.01 -2.02
N GLY A 350 -7.36 14.47 -2.80
CA GLY A 350 -8.69 14.07 -2.33
C GLY A 350 -9.60 15.23 -1.89
N LYS A 351 -9.25 16.47 -2.24
CA LYS A 351 -10.06 17.67 -1.94
C LYS A 351 -11.08 17.91 -3.04
N SER A 352 -12.18 18.56 -2.65
CA SER A 352 -13.22 18.96 -3.61
C SER A 352 -12.70 20.06 -4.57
N VAL A 353 -13.38 20.22 -5.71
CA VAL A 353 -13.04 21.24 -6.72
C VAL A 353 -13.06 22.63 -6.09
N GLU A 354 -14.06 22.94 -5.27
CA GLU A 354 -14.21 24.23 -4.60
C GLU A 354 -13.03 24.50 -3.64
N THR A 355 -12.60 23.47 -2.92
CA THR A 355 -11.44 23.57 -2.02
C THR A 355 -10.16 23.81 -2.81
N VAL A 356 -9.95 23.08 -3.92
CA VAL A 356 -8.78 23.26 -4.78
C VAL A 356 -8.79 24.65 -5.42
N ALA A 357 -9.92 25.10 -5.96
CA ALA A 357 -10.09 26.43 -6.55
C ALA A 357 -9.74 27.54 -5.54
N LYS A 358 -10.30 27.45 -4.31
CA LYS A 358 -10.02 28.40 -3.24
C LYS A 358 -8.55 28.46 -2.87
N LEU A 359 -7.91 27.30 -2.69
CA LEU A 359 -6.49 27.19 -2.33
C LEU A 359 -5.56 27.71 -3.44
N ALA A 360 -5.95 27.54 -4.71
CA ALA A 360 -5.20 28.02 -5.87
C ALA A 360 -5.47 29.49 -6.21
N GLY A 361 -6.42 30.14 -5.53
CA GLY A 361 -6.79 31.54 -5.79
C GLY A 361 -7.65 31.72 -7.06
N LEU A 362 -8.35 30.68 -7.50
CA LEU A 362 -9.27 30.73 -8.63
C LEU A 362 -10.62 31.32 -8.17
N THR A 363 -10.96 32.50 -8.63
CA THR A 363 -12.15 33.24 -8.17
C THR A 363 -13.37 33.09 -9.11
N ARG A 364 -13.17 32.58 -10.33
CA ARG A 364 -14.23 32.44 -11.35
C ARG A 364 -14.79 31.01 -11.46
N VAL A 365 -14.21 30.05 -10.76
CA VAL A 365 -14.75 28.69 -10.68
C VAL A 365 -16.05 28.74 -9.88
N PRO A 366 -17.21 28.27 -10.43
CA PRO A 366 -18.50 28.36 -9.78
C PRO A 366 -18.63 27.49 -8.53
#